data_8890a01bed8dd3454ad8316947e7d834
#
_entry.id   8890a01bed8dd3454ad8316947e7d834
#
_cell.length_a   1.000
_cell.length_b   1.000
_cell.length_c   1.000
_cell.angle_alpha   90.00
_cell.angle_beta   90.00
_cell.angle_gamma   90.00
#
_symmetry.space_group_name_H-M   'P 1'
#
loop_
_entity.id
_entity.type
_entity.pdbx_description
1 polymer ?
#
loop_
_entity_poly.entity_id
_entity_poly.type
_entity_poly.pdbx_seq_one_letter_code
_entity_poly.pdbx_strand_id
1 'polypeptide(L)'
;MKKTQKILGLPIISISDGTEVGKVKSIIINAEKGAIDYMVVDSGIQIFSARVIPNEDVLGIGEYALTIENEGVITDIGRIPAAIQLLQKDIQVKGTKVLTKKGRLIGEIGDIYIDENDNCRITGLEFIADITQKKVRLIPSESVITFGKNLTVVKEDVEASLLDTPMQLGSDERLADIEKKNNPVLLEYEDKVAAADSVISTVSESIYTDAAEEVPAVETVRDEAIETDNAAILFEQRQRQYLKGRSSTKTITDSLGNVIIAEGMLIDDSVIDEAKAKGKLIELVMNNRA
;
A
#
# COMPACT_ATOMS: atom_id res chain seq x y z
N MET A 1 -0.68 -8.74 -16.40
CA MET A 1 0.44 -8.02 -15.75
C MET A 1 0.65 -6.65 -16.35
N LYS A 2 0.78 -5.62 -15.54
CA LYS A 2 0.95 -4.21 -15.96
C LYS A 2 2.08 -3.53 -15.20
N LYS A 3 2.72 -2.55 -15.86
CA LYS A 3 3.63 -1.63 -15.18
C LYS A 3 2.84 -0.57 -14.43
N THR A 4 3.31 -0.15 -13.25
CA THR A 4 2.64 0.91 -12.49
C THR A 4 2.61 2.24 -13.24
N GLN A 5 3.60 2.51 -14.07
CA GLN A 5 3.61 3.69 -14.94
C GLN A 5 2.41 3.76 -15.91
N LYS A 6 1.86 2.61 -16.32
CA LYS A 6 0.67 2.56 -17.18
C LYS A 6 -0.64 2.76 -16.42
N ILE A 7 -0.61 2.64 -15.10
CA ILE A 7 -1.76 2.82 -14.22
C ILE A 7 -1.88 4.27 -13.77
N LEU A 8 -0.75 4.90 -13.52
CA LEU A 8 -0.72 6.31 -13.14
C LEU A 8 -1.25 7.20 -14.26
N GLY A 9 -2.19 8.06 -13.91
CA GLY A 9 -2.85 8.96 -14.86
C GLY A 9 -4.06 8.36 -15.59
N LEU A 10 -4.37 7.06 -15.42
CA LEU A 10 -5.60 6.48 -15.98
C LEU A 10 -6.83 7.20 -15.43
N PRO A 11 -7.83 7.51 -16.27
CA PRO A 11 -9.12 7.96 -15.81
C PRO A 11 -9.81 6.84 -15.01
N ILE A 12 -10.55 7.23 -13.99
CA ILE A 12 -11.33 6.35 -13.14
C ILE A 12 -12.79 6.49 -13.57
N ILE A 13 -13.38 5.39 -14.00
CA ILE A 13 -14.75 5.36 -14.52
C ILE A 13 -15.66 4.61 -13.57
N SER A 14 -16.74 5.24 -13.16
CA SER A 14 -17.86 4.61 -12.47
C SER A 14 -18.71 3.84 -13.49
N ILE A 15 -18.90 2.53 -13.29
CA ILE A 15 -19.68 1.72 -14.22
C ILE A 15 -21.19 1.88 -14.03
N SER A 16 -21.62 2.35 -12.85
CA SER A 16 -23.05 2.55 -12.55
C SER A 16 -23.70 3.63 -13.41
N ASP A 17 -22.93 4.66 -13.78
CA ASP A 17 -23.43 5.84 -14.52
C ASP A 17 -22.54 6.25 -15.71
N GLY A 18 -21.41 5.57 -15.92
CA GLY A 18 -20.47 5.82 -17.02
C GLY A 18 -19.70 7.14 -16.90
N THR A 19 -19.60 7.72 -15.70
CA THR A 19 -18.93 9.01 -15.49
C THR A 19 -17.45 8.84 -15.13
N GLU A 20 -16.61 9.80 -15.54
CA GLU A 20 -15.23 9.94 -15.07
C GLU A 20 -15.23 10.68 -13.74
N VAL A 21 -14.80 9.99 -12.67
CA VAL A 21 -14.79 10.50 -11.30
C VAL A 21 -13.43 11.03 -10.85
N GLY A 22 -12.42 10.91 -11.69
CA GLY A 22 -11.06 11.39 -11.44
C GLY A 22 -10.01 10.59 -12.19
N LYS A 23 -8.74 10.73 -11.75
CA LYS A 23 -7.60 10.00 -12.32
C LYS A 23 -6.75 9.38 -11.21
N VAL A 24 -6.05 8.31 -11.54
CA VAL A 24 -5.08 7.70 -10.62
C VAL A 24 -3.89 8.63 -10.45
N LYS A 25 -3.73 9.23 -9.29
CA LYS A 25 -2.61 10.14 -8.97
C LYS A 25 -1.36 9.41 -8.51
N SER A 26 -1.53 8.47 -7.59
CA SER A 26 -0.45 7.64 -7.05
C SER A 26 -1.01 6.34 -6.49
N ILE A 27 -0.11 5.46 -6.06
CA ILE A 27 -0.43 4.17 -5.47
C ILE A 27 0.15 4.09 -4.07
N ILE A 28 -0.49 3.34 -3.17
CA ILE A 28 0.00 3.05 -1.83
C ILE A 28 0.34 1.56 -1.77
N ILE A 29 1.63 1.29 -1.56
CA ILE A 29 2.18 -0.07 -1.54
C ILE A 29 2.20 -0.59 -0.11
N ASN A 30 1.68 -1.79 0.07
CA ASN A 30 1.86 -2.58 1.27
C ASN A 30 3.07 -3.50 1.09
N ALA A 31 4.20 -3.13 1.70
CA ALA A 31 5.44 -3.89 1.60
C ALA A 31 5.34 -5.28 2.26
N GLU A 32 4.49 -5.45 3.26
CA GLU A 32 4.30 -6.72 3.98
C GLU A 32 3.53 -7.74 3.12
N LYS A 33 2.53 -7.25 2.38
CA LYS A 33 1.78 -8.08 1.42
C LYS A 33 2.48 -8.22 0.07
N GLY A 34 3.41 -7.30 -0.26
CA GLY A 34 3.98 -7.20 -1.59
C GLY A 34 2.93 -6.85 -2.66
N ALA A 35 2.00 -5.96 -2.34
CA ALA A 35 0.88 -5.59 -3.20
C ALA A 35 0.55 -4.09 -3.10
N ILE A 36 -0.28 -3.59 -4.01
CA ILE A 36 -0.88 -2.26 -3.93
C ILE A 36 -2.20 -2.40 -3.18
N ASP A 37 -2.33 -1.76 -2.01
CA ASP A 37 -3.55 -1.80 -1.21
C ASP A 37 -4.51 -0.65 -1.57
N TYR A 38 -4.01 0.51 -2.01
CA TYR A 38 -4.86 1.68 -2.33
C TYR A 38 -4.38 2.43 -3.56
N MET A 39 -5.32 2.99 -4.32
CA MET A 39 -5.10 3.95 -5.41
C MET A 39 -5.48 5.35 -4.91
N VAL A 40 -4.58 6.32 -5.01
CA VAL A 40 -4.88 7.73 -4.69
C VAL A 40 -5.52 8.40 -5.88
N VAL A 41 -6.63 9.09 -5.65
CA VAL A 41 -7.44 9.74 -6.69
C VAL A 41 -7.14 11.22 -6.77
N ASP A 42 -6.94 11.72 -7.98
CA ASP A 42 -7.00 13.14 -8.31
C ASP A 42 -8.35 13.42 -8.98
N SER A 43 -9.22 14.10 -8.27
CA SER A 43 -10.56 14.48 -8.77
C SER A 43 -10.58 15.89 -9.38
N GLY A 44 -9.41 16.53 -9.57
CA GLY A 44 -9.33 17.88 -10.15
C GLY A 44 -9.83 19.00 -9.24
N ILE A 45 -10.51 18.66 -8.14
CA ILE A 45 -10.97 19.61 -7.13
C ILE A 45 -9.90 19.67 -6.03
N GLN A 46 -9.50 20.86 -5.61
CA GLN A 46 -8.60 21.02 -4.47
C GLN A 46 -9.34 20.60 -3.18
N ILE A 47 -9.29 19.31 -2.88
CA ILE A 47 -9.78 18.75 -1.63
C ILE A 47 -8.62 18.73 -0.65
N PHE A 48 -8.86 19.17 0.59
CA PHE A 48 -7.85 19.25 1.64
C PHE A 48 -7.35 17.89 2.14
N SER A 49 -7.98 16.78 1.73
CA SER A 49 -7.60 15.42 2.07
C SER A 49 -7.42 14.56 0.83
N ALA A 50 -6.53 13.58 0.91
CA ALA A 50 -6.35 12.61 -0.17
C ALA A 50 -7.55 11.66 -0.21
N ARG A 51 -8.13 11.49 -1.40
CA ARG A 51 -9.17 10.48 -1.66
C ARG A 51 -8.49 9.21 -2.17
N VAL A 52 -8.94 8.07 -1.71
CA VAL A 52 -8.38 6.76 -2.08
C VAL A 52 -9.46 5.77 -2.44
N ILE A 53 -9.11 4.82 -3.29
CA ILE A 53 -9.89 3.63 -3.61
C ILE A 53 -9.13 2.44 -3.04
N PRO A 54 -9.75 1.63 -2.14
CA PRO A 54 -9.21 0.33 -1.77
C PRO A 54 -9.06 -0.55 -3.02
N ASN A 55 -7.99 -1.32 -3.09
CA ASN A 55 -7.77 -2.17 -4.26
C ASN A 55 -8.87 -3.21 -4.46
N GLU A 56 -9.51 -3.66 -3.38
CA GLU A 56 -10.66 -4.57 -3.40
C GLU A 56 -11.91 -4.01 -4.07
N ASP A 57 -12.04 -2.68 -4.14
CA ASP A 57 -13.14 -1.98 -4.80
C ASP A 57 -12.83 -1.65 -6.28
N VAL A 58 -11.64 -2.00 -6.77
CA VAL A 58 -11.26 -1.86 -8.17
C VAL A 58 -11.79 -3.06 -8.94
N LEU A 59 -12.72 -2.83 -9.86
CA LEU A 59 -13.30 -3.90 -10.69
C LEU A 59 -12.35 -4.35 -11.80
N GLY A 60 -11.54 -3.43 -12.32
CA GLY A 60 -10.58 -3.74 -13.35
C GLY A 60 -9.66 -2.57 -13.68
N ILE A 61 -8.46 -2.92 -14.13
CA ILE A 61 -7.47 -1.96 -14.62
C ILE A 61 -7.28 -2.23 -16.10
N GLY A 62 -7.97 -1.48 -16.93
CA GLY A 62 -7.91 -1.58 -18.38
C GLY A 62 -6.66 -0.92 -18.99
N GLU A 63 -6.64 -0.84 -20.32
CA GLU A 63 -5.64 -0.09 -21.06
C GLU A 63 -5.93 1.42 -21.03
N TYR A 64 -7.21 1.78 -21.01
CA TYR A 64 -7.68 3.17 -21.11
C TYR A 64 -8.24 3.73 -19.81
N ALA A 65 -8.70 2.89 -18.89
CA ALA A 65 -9.33 3.31 -17.65
C ALA A 65 -9.16 2.28 -16.52
N LEU A 66 -9.25 2.76 -15.30
CA LEU A 66 -9.54 1.99 -14.11
C LEU A 66 -11.04 2.06 -13.86
N THR A 67 -11.69 0.94 -13.59
CA THR A 67 -13.14 0.87 -13.36
C THR A 67 -13.47 0.56 -11.92
N ILE A 68 -14.49 1.23 -11.41
CA ILE A 68 -15.08 1.04 -10.08
C ILE A 68 -16.59 0.90 -10.23
N GLU A 69 -17.25 0.37 -9.22
CA GLU A 69 -18.71 0.20 -9.28
C GLU A 69 -19.44 1.55 -9.32
N ASN A 70 -19.13 2.43 -8.38
CA ASN A 70 -19.70 3.77 -8.28
C ASN A 70 -18.75 4.72 -7.53
N GLU A 71 -19.03 6.03 -7.53
CA GLU A 71 -18.21 7.03 -6.83
C GLU A 71 -18.16 6.81 -5.31
N GLY A 72 -19.14 6.13 -4.72
CA GLY A 72 -19.22 5.89 -3.27
C GLY A 72 -18.08 5.06 -2.69
N VAL A 73 -17.35 4.29 -3.53
CA VAL A 73 -16.18 3.52 -3.08
C VAL A 73 -14.95 4.43 -2.85
N ILE A 74 -14.99 5.66 -3.38
CA ILE A 74 -13.89 6.62 -3.19
C ILE A 74 -14.02 7.26 -1.81
N THR A 75 -13.10 6.92 -0.92
CA THR A 75 -13.14 7.31 0.48
C THR A 75 -12.03 8.29 0.81
N ASP A 76 -12.29 9.18 1.78
CA ASP A 76 -11.24 10.02 2.36
C ASP A 76 -10.24 9.14 3.13
N ILE A 77 -8.94 9.34 2.85
CA ILE A 77 -7.88 8.57 3.51
C ILE A 77 -7.91 8.71 5.04
N GLY A 78 -8.41 9.86 5.54
CA GLY A 78 -8.56 10.12 6.97
C GLY A 78 -9.51 9.15 7.68
N ARG A 79 -10.38 8.47 6.93
CA ARG A 79 -11.30 7.46 7.47
C ARG A 79 -10.73 6.04 7.48
N ILE A 80 -9.55 5.84 6.89
CA ILE A 80 -8.92 4.52 6.76
C ILE A 80 -7.57 4.53 7.49
N PRO A 81 -7.52 4.15 8.78
CA PRO A 81 -6.28 4.16 9.57
C PRO A 81 -5.15 3.33 8.94
N ALA A 82 -5.49 2.19 8.32
CA ALA A 82 -4.52 1.35 7.62
C ALA A 82 -3.87 2.07 6.43
N ALA A 83 -4.64 2.82 5.64
CA ALA A 83 -4.11 3.60 4.53
C ALA A 83 -3.17 4.72 5.00
N ILE A 84 -3.51 5.38 6.11
CA ILE A 84 -2.66 6.40 6.74
C ILE A 84 -1.33 5.80 7.19
N GLN A 85 -1.36 4.64 7.84
CA GLN A 85 -0.13 3.95 8.28
C GLN A 85 0.77 3.59 7.10
N LEU A 86 0.20 3.06 6.01
CA LEU A 86 0.96 2.73 4.82
C LEU A 86 1.52 3.99 4.15
N LEU A 87 0.74 5.06 4.07
CA LEU A 87 1.20 6.34 3.52
C LEU A 87 2.34 6.93 4.37
N GLN A 88 2.28 6.80 5.70
CA GLN A 88 3.35 7.25 6.60
C GLN A 88 4.64 6.43 6.46
N LYS A 89 4.53 5.12 6.15
CA LYS A 89 5.70 4.29 5.82
C LYS A 89 6.39 4.79 4.55
N ASP A 90 5.65 5.47 3.65
CA ASP A 90 6.15 6.11 2.42
C ASP A 90 7.02 5.16 1.58
N ILE A 91 6.52 3.95 1.37
CA ILE A 91 7.22 2.93 0.60
C ILE A 91 7.15 3.29 -0.88
N GLN A 92 8.30 3.68 -1.43
CA GLN A 92 8.46 4.00 -2.84
C GLN A 92 9.42 2.97 -3.44
N VAL A 93 8.89 2.00 -4.16
CA VAL A 93 9.75 0.96 -4.77
C VAL A 93 10.43 1.50 -6.03
N LYS A 94 9.70 2.27 -6.84
CA LYS A 94 10.25 2.91 -8.05
C LYS A 94 11.31 3.95 -7.69
N GLY A 95 12.45 3.92 -8.39
CA GLY A 95 13.58 4.84 -8.14
C GLY A 95 14.41 4.47 -6.92
N THR A 96 14.13 3.38 -6.22
CA THR A 96 14.95 2.94 -5.09
C THR A 96 16.19 2.19 -5.56
N LYS A 97 17.26 2.33 -4.77
CA LYS A 97 18.49 1.56 -5.00
C LYS A 97 18.31 0.12 -4.57
N VAL A 98 18.89 -0.80 -5.33
CA VAL A 98 18.85 -2.23 -5.04
C VAL A 98 20.10 -2.67 -4.31
N LEU A 99 19.92 -3.22 -3.11
CA LEU A 99 20.97 -3.70 -2.24
C LEU A 99 20.84 -5.21 -2.01
N THR A 100 21.92 -5.96 -2.14
CA THR A 100 21.90 -7.39 -1.76
C THR A 100 21.89 -7.54 -0.24
N LYS A 101 21.54 -8.73 0.25
CA LYS A 101 21.55 -9.05 1.69
C LYS A 101 22.89 -8.77 2.37
N LYS A 102 24.02 -8.89 1.63
CA LYS A 102 25.38 -8.59 2.13
C LYS A 102 25.78 -7.11 1.98
N GLY A 103 24.87 -6.23 1.55
CA GLY A 103 25.14 -4.80 1.46
C GLY A 103 25.78 -4.33 0.15
N ARG A 104 25.82 -5.16 -0.91
CA ARG A 104 26.32 -4.77 -2.22
C ARG A 104 25.25 -4.01 -2.99
N LEU A 105 25.56 -2.80 -3.43
CA LEU A 105 24.70 -2.01 -4.31
C LEU A 105 24.84 -2.55 -5.74
N ILE A 106 23.73 -2.94 -6.37
CA ILE A 106 23.74 -3.56 -7.69
C ILE A 106 23.03 -2.78 -8.77
N GLY A 107 22.21 -1.80 -8.43
CA GLY A 107 21.50 -0.97 -9.40
C GLY A 107 20.32 -0.23 -8.79
N GLU A 108 19.30 0.07 -9.62
CA GLU A 108 18.13 0.86 -9.28
C GLU A 108 16.86 0.23 -9.88
N ILE A 109 15.70 0.49 -9.24
CA ILE A 109 14.39 0.05 -9.74
C ILE A 109 13.80 1.13 -10.65
N GLY A 110 13.52 0.75 -11.90
CA GLY A 110 12.88 1.61 -12.89
C GLY A 110 11.37 1.67 -12.75
N ASP A 111 10.71 0.52 -12.62
CA ASP A 111 9.25 0.42 -12.47
C ASP A 111 8.86 -0.90 -11.78
N ILE A 112 7.57 -1.06 -11.47
CA ILE A 112 7.00 -2.22 -10.80
C ILE A 112 6.04 -2.91 -11.76
N TYR A 113 6.09 -4.24 -11.82
CA TYR A 113 5.10 -5.07 -12.49
C TYR A 113 4.13 -5.64 -11.48
N ILE A 114 2.85 -5.49 -11.74
CA ILE A 114 1.77 -6.03 -10.91
C ILE A 114 0.89 -6.98 -11.70
N ASP A 115 0.25 -7.90 -11.00
CA ASP A 115 -0.84 -8.70 -11.54
C ASP A 115 -2.18 -8.06 -11.14
N GLU A 116 -2.86 -7.49 -12.10
CA GLU A 116 -4.17 -6.85 -11.93
C GLU A 116 -5.28 -7.85 -11.56
N ASN A 117 -5.09 -9.14 -11.82
CA ASN A 117 -6.07 -10.19 -11.51
C ASN A 117 -5.82 -10.85 -10.14
N ASP A 118 -4.65 -10.62 -9.53
CA ASP A 118 -4.28 -11.13 -8.20
C ASP A 118 -4.04 -9.95 -7.25
N ASN A 119 -5.11 -9.24 -6.87
CA ASN A 119 -5.10 -8.14 -5.91
C ASN A 119 -3.97 -7.11 -6.10
N CYS A 120 -3.62 -6.80 -7.34
CA CYS A 120 -2.51 -5.90 -7.67
C CYS A 120 -1.19 -6.29 -6.99
N ARG A 121 -0.95 -7.61 -6.86
CA ARG A 121 0.26 -8.17 -6.29
C ARG A 121 1.47 -7.81 -7.16
N ILE A 122 2.56 -7.46 -6.52
CA ILE A 122 3.83 -7.18 -7.19
C ILE A 122 4.43 -8.52 -7.62
N THR A 123 4.57 -8.71 -8.93
CA THR A 123 5.14 -9.92 -9.54
C THR A 123 6.62 -9.77 -9.85
N GLY A 124 7.08 -8.54 -10.11
CA GLY A 124 8.47 -8.27 -10.39
C GLY A 124 8.79 -6.79 -10.46
N LEU A 125 10.08 -6.50 -10.52
CA LEU A 125 10.63 -5.16 -10.55
C LEU A 125 11.48 -4.97 -11.79
N GLU A 126 11.31 -3.85 -12.47
CA GLU A 126 12.22 -3.43 -13.54
C GLU A 126 13.55 -2.99 -12.93
N PHE A 127 14.61 -3.69 -13.25
CA PHE A 127 15.94 -3.51 -12.71
C PHE A 127 16.88 -2.89 -13.75
N ILE A 128 17.54 -1.80 -13.35
CA ILE A 128 18.53 -1.09 -14.14
C ILE A 128 19.88 -1.24 -13.44
N ALA A 129 20.72 -2.13 -13.98
CA ALA A 129 22.05 -2.39 -13.41
C ALA A 129 23.02 -1.24 -13.66
N ASP A 130 22.94 -0.61 -14.84
CA ASP A 130 23.79 0.50 -15.25
C ASP A 130 22.95 1.50 -16.04
N ILE A 131 22.83 2.70 -15.48
CA ILE A 131 22.08 3.81 -16.09
C ILE A 131 22.65 4.21 -17.45
N THR A 132 23.96 4.03 -17.64
CA THR A 132 24.65 4.41 -18.90
C THR A 132 24.35 3.43 -20.03
N GLN A 133 24.21 2.14 -19.73
CA GLN A 133 23.95 1.10 -20.75
C GLN A 133 22.47 0.88 -21.01
N LYS A 134 21.58 1.41 -20.16
CA LYS A 134 20.11 1.22 -20.23
C LYS A 134 19.66 -0.23 -20.38
N LYS A 135 20.48 -1.17 -19.91
CA LYS A 135 20.12 -2.58 -19.94
C LYS A 135 19.12 -2.84 -18.81
N VAL A 136 17.89 -3.07 -19.22
CA VAL A 136 16.78 -3.35 -18.31
C VAL A 136 16.62 -4.85 -18.18
N ARG A 137 16.55 -5.36 -16.97
CA ARG A 137 16.20 -6.75 -16.61
C ARG A 137 15.09 -6.73 -15.58
N LEU A 138 14.61 -7.89 -15.19
CA LEU A 138 13.53 -8.00 -14.23
C LEU A 138 13.98 -8.81 -13.01
N ILE A 139 13.73 -8.29 -11.83
CA ILE A 139 13.87 -9.01 -10.57
C ILE A 139 12.50 -9.59 -10.24
N PRO A 140 12.34 -10.92 -10.14
CA PRO A 140 11.10 -11.52 -9.66
C PRO A 140 10.86 -11.19 -8.19
N SER A 141 9.57 -11.04 -7.80
CA SER A 141 9.19 -10.67 -6.43
C SER A 141 9.72 -11.62 -5.36
N GLU A 142 9.86 -12.91 -5.68
CA GLU A 142 10.40 -13.93 -4.77
C GLU A 142 11.88 -13.68 -4.40
N SER A 143 12.60 -12.93 -5.21
CA SER A 143 13.98 -12.53 -4.96
C SER A 143 14.11 -11.27 -4.10
N VAL A 144 12.98 -10.60 -3.82
CA VAL A 144 12.92 -9.42 -2.96
C VAL A 144 12.74 -9.86 -1.50
N ILE A 145 13.56 -9.33 -0.62
CA ILE A 145 13.47 -9.54 0.84
C ILE A 145 12.65 -8.43 1.48
N THR A 146 12.89 -7.17 1.04
CA THR A 146 12.24 -6.00 1.65
C THR A 146 12.02 -4.90 0.64
N PHE A 147 10.80 -4.40 0.59
CA PHE A 147 10.46 -3.14 -0.06
C PHE A 147 10.59 -2.01 0.96
N GLY A 148 11.56 -1.12 0.77
CA GLY A 148 11.81 -0.01 1.68
C GLY A 148 11.52 1.34 1.06
N LYS A 149 11.58 2.39 1.87
CA LYS A 149 11.38 3.77 1.43
C LYS A 149 12.47 4.22 0.45
N ASN A 150 13.73 3.92 0.74
CA ASN A 150 14.90 4.39 -0.01
C ASN A 150 15.67 3.27 -0.70
N LEU A 151 15.48 2.04 -0.27
CA LEU A 151 16.23 0.87 -0.70
C LEU A 151 15.30 -0.33 -0.88
N THR A 152 15.55 -1.10 -1.92
CA THR A 152 14.97 -2.44 -2.09
C THR A 152 16.06 -3.46 -1.78
N VAL A 153 15.82 -4.35 -0.81
CA VAL A 153 16.77 -5.40 -0.43
C VAL A 153 16.39 -6.70 -1.11
N VAL A 154 17.39 -7.33 -1.75
CA VAL A 154 17.21 -8.57 -2.52
C VAL A 154 18.13 -9.68 -2.02
N LYS A 155 17.82 -10.92 -2.43
CA LYS A 155 18.65 -12.08 -2.16
C LYS A 155 20.04 -11.91 -2.77
N GLU A 156 21.04 -12.61 -2.22
CA GLU A 156 22.44 -12.50 -2.69
C GLU A 156 22.66 -13.03 -4.10
N ASP A 157 21.90 -14.07 -4.45
CA ASP A 157 21.92 -14.77 -5.74
C ASP A 157 20.97 -14.18 -6.78
N VAL A 158 20.43 -12.97 -6.56
CA VAL A 158 19.46 -12.32 -7.43
C VAL A 158 19.91 -12.23 -8.89
N GLU A 159 21.21 -12.05 -9.16
CA GLU A 159 21.75 -11.94 -10.52
C GLU A 159 21.51 -13.19 -11.37
N ALA A 160 21.45 -14.37 -10.72
CA ALA A 160 21.13 -15.63 -11.39
C ALA A 160 19.63 -15.81 -11.67
N SER A 161 18.77 -15.08 -10.94
CA SER A 161 17.31 -15.12 -11.08
C SER A 161 16.75 -13.96 -11.92
N LEU A 162 17.62 -13.09 -12.47
CA LEU A 162 17.19 -12.00 -13.33
C LEU A 162 16.58 -12.50 -14.63
N LEU A 163 15.47 -11.90 -15.03
CA LEU A 163 14.71 -12.23 -16.23
C LEU A 163 14.87 -11.16 -17.29
N ASP A 164 14.77 -11.57 -18.55
CA ASP A 164 14.85 -10.65 -19.69
C ASP A 164 13.47 -10.22 -20.21
N THR A 165 12.39 -10.97 -19.90
CA THR A 165 11.04 -10.67 -20.39
C THR A 165 9.98 -10.75 -19.30
N PRO A 166 8.94 -9.87 -19.35
CA PRO A 166 7.83 -9.90 -18.39
C PRO A 166 7.00 -11.20 -18.43
N MET A 167 6.95 -11.89 -19.56
CA MET A 167 6.21 -13.15 -19.69
C MET A 167 6.72 -14.23 -18.72
N GLN A 168 8.00 -14.15 -18.36
CA GLN A 168 8.61 -15.09 -17.42
C GLN A 168 8.20 -14.83 -15.95
N LEU A 169 7.59 -13.70 -15.62
CA LEU A 169 7.14 -13.38 -14.24
C LEU A 169 5.88 -14.16 -13.81
N GLY A 170 5.10 -14.70 -14.75
CA GLY A 170 3.80 -15.36 -14.50
C GLY A 170 3.73 -16.83 -14.90
N SER A 171 4.84 -17.48 -15.21
CA SER A 171 4.82 -18.90 -15.55
C SER A 171 4.83 -19.75 -14.29
N ASP A 172 3.77 -20.57 -14.08
CA ASP A 172 3.64 -21.56 -12.99
C ASP A 172 4.79 -22.57 -12.97
N GLU A 173 5.48 -22.76 -14.09
CA GLU A 173 6.66 -23.61 -14.19
C GLU A 173 7.81 -23.20 -13.25
N ARG A 174 7.85 -21.92 -12.82
CA ARG A 174 8.87 -21.43 -11.89
C ARG A 174 8.66 -21.88 -10.46
N LEU A 175 7.41 -21.96 -10.01
CA LEU A 175 7.09 -22.44 -8.66
C LEU A 175 7.51 -23.90 -8.52
N ALA A 176 7.32 -24.70 -9.58
CA ALA A 176 7.75 -26.09 -9.61
C ALA A 176 9.29 -26.25 -9.58
N ASP A 177 10.03 -25.36 -10.25
CA ASP A 177 11.49 -25.42 -10.27
C ASP A 177 12.14 -24.88 -8.97
N ILE A 178 11.49 -23.92 -8.30
CA ILE A 178 11.96 -23.40 -7.01
C ILE A 178 11.68 -24.42 -5.89
N GLU A 179 10.53 -25.08 -5.91
CA GLU A 179 10.24 -26.17 -4.97
C GLU A 179 11.20 -27.36 -5.13
N LYS A 180 11.54 -27.72 -6.38
CA LYS A 180 12.52 -28.77 -6.67
C LYS A 180 13.94 -28.40 -6.22
N LYS A 181 14.34 -27.12 -6.32
CA LYS A 181 15.67 -26.68 -5.87
C LYS A 181 15.80 -26.51 -4.36
N ASN A 182 14.71 -26.18 -3.66
CA ASN A 182 14.74 -25.92 -2.22
C ASN A 182 14.43 -27.15 -1.37
N ASN A 183 13.99 -28.27 -1.95
CA ASN A 183 13.67 -29.47 -1.23
C ASN A 183 14.20 -30.74 -1.92
N PRO A 184 15.51 -31.04 -1.85
CA PRO A 184 16.10 -32.21 -2.46
C PRO A 184 15.58 -33.55 -1.89
N VAL A 185 14.85 -33.53 -0.77
CA VAL A 185 14.29 -34.72 -0.12
C VAL A 185 13.04 -35.26 -0.86
N LEU A 186 12.36 -34.45 -1.70
CA LEU A 186 11.17 -34.91 -2.44
C LEU A 186 11.50 -35.80 -3.64
N LEU A 187 12.72 -35.70 -4.19
CA LEU A 187 13.16 -36.52 -5.34
C LEU A 187 13.44 -37.99 -4.96
N GLU A 188 13.64 -38.32 -3.68
CA GLU A 188 13.82 -39.73 -3.25
C GLU A 188 12.49 -40.45 -2.96
N TYR A 189 11.36 -39.73 -2.89
CA TYR A 189 10.05 -40.36 -2.61
C TYR A 189 9.30 -40.78 -3.87
N GLU A 190 9.49 -40.12 -5.01
CA GLU A 190 8.78 -40.47 -6.26
C GLU A 190 9.28 -41.78 -6.88
N ASP A 191 10.57 -42.13 -6.70
CA ASP A 191 11.13 -43.39 -7.21
C ASP A 191 10.75 -44.61 -6.36
N LYS A 192 10.18 -44.44 -5.12
CA LYS A 192 9.78 -45.55 -4.26
C LYS A 192 8.28 -45.90 -4.31
N VAL A 193 7.46 -45.01 -4.92
CA VAL A 193 5.99 -45.27 -4.96
C VAL A 193 5.58 -46.04 -6.21
N ALA A 194 6.44 -46.13 -7.22
CA ALA A 194 6.16 -46.91 -8.45
C ALA A 194 6.30 -48.43 -8.30
N ALA A 195 6.68 -48.95 -7.13
CA ALA A 195 6.90 -50.38 -6.89
C ALA A 195 5.95 -51.07 -5.87
N ALA A 196 4.90 -50.37 -5.42
CA ALA A 196 4.01 -50.94 -4.39
C ALA A 196 2.53 -50.70 -4.70
N ASP A 197 2.11 -51.06 -5.92
CA ASP A 197 0.70 -51.15 -6.25
C ASP A 197 0.32 -52.62 -6.44
N SER A 198 0.14 -53.30 -5.36
CA SER A 198 -0.71 -54.50 -5.21
C SER A 198 -0.78 -54.87 -3.73
N VAL A 199 -1.98 -54.94 -3.25
CA VAL A 199 -2.47 -55.66 -2.04
C VAL A 199 -3.13 -54.77 -1.00
N ILE A 200 -4.42 -55.04 -0.93
CA ILE A 200 -5.37 -55.06 0.19
C ILE A 200 -6.40 -53.92 0.23
N SER A 201 -7.55 -54.40 -0.31
CA SER A 201 -8.93 -54.11 0.15
C SER A 201 -9.15 -54.52 1.59
N THR A 202 -10.17 -53.92 2.17
CA THR A 202 -10.95 -54.28 3.39
C THR A 202 -10.33 -53.89 4.73
N VAL A 203 -11.00 -53.00 5.41
CA VAL A 203 -11.90 -53.26 6.54
C VAL A 203 -12.60 -51.95 6.96
N SER A 204 -13.89 -52.07 7.05
CA SER A 204 -14.90 -51.10 7.45
C SER A 204 -14.99 -50.88 8.96
N GLU A 205 -15.59 -49.72 9.27
CA GLU A 205 -16.58 -49.45 10.33
C GLU A 205 -16.16 -49.27 11.79
N SER A 206 -16.72 -48.16 12.23
CA SER A 206 -17.29 -47.84 13.56
C SER A 206 -16.33 -47.40 14.66
N ILE A 207 -16.57 -46.22 15.17
CA ILE A 207 -17.28 -45.96 16.44
C ILE A 207 -17.48 -44.45 16.64
N TYR A 208 -18.75 -44.05 16.73
CA TYR A 208 -19.22 -42.82 17.39
C TYR A 208 -19.16 -42.99 18.89
N THR A 209 -18.67 -42.00 19.64
CA THR A 209 -19.19 -41.63 20.98
C THR A 209 -18.77 -40.20 21.31
N ASP A 210 -19.71 -39.36 21.32
CA ASP A 210 -20.24 -38.36 22.24
C ASP A 210 -19.38 -38.04 23.48
N ALA A 211 -19.02 -36.75 23.61
CA ALA A 211 -18.88 -36.06 24.88
C ALA A 211 -18.88 -34.56 24.65
N ALA A 212 -20.00 -33.91 24.94
CA ALA A 212 -20.13 -32.47 25.09
C ALA A 212 -19.41 -32.04 26.37
N GLU A 213 -18.54 -31.05 26.27
CA GLU A 213 -18.12 -30.24 27.42
C GLU A 213 -18.29 -28.76 27.10
N GLU A 214 -19.10 -28.14 27.96
CA GLU A 214 -19.44 -26.72 27.96
C GLU A 214 -18.19 -25.88 28.25
N VAL A 215 -17.99 -24.84 27.47
CA VAL A 215 -17.03 -23.74 27.77
C VAL A 215 -17.84 -22.47 28.03
N PRO A 216 -17.62 -21.77 29.16
CA PRO A 216 -18.42 -20.63 29.53
C PRO A 216 -18.15 -19.40 28.63
N ALA A 217 -19.22 -18.69 28.35
CA ALA A 217 -19.23 -17.42 27.63
C ALA A 217 -18.34 -16.37 28.32
N VAL A 218 -17.35 -15.86 27.61
CA VAL A 218 -16.63 -14.66 28.01
C VAL A 218 -17.29 -13.47 27.31
N GLU A 219 -17.80 -12.58 28.11
CA GLU A 219 -18.37 -11.29 27.70
C GLU A 219 -17.35 -10.50 26.88
N THR A 220 -17.68 -10.22 25.62
CA THR A 220 -16.96 -9.24 24.79
C THR A 220 -17.34 -7.85 25.26
N VAL A 221 -16.45 -7.25 26.03
CA VAL A 221 -16.50 -5.81 26.35
C VAL A 221 -16.17 -5.04 25.07
N ARG A 222 -17.11 -4.22 24.64
CA ARG A 222 -16.98 -3.26 23.55
C ARG A 222 -16.00 -2.16 23.97
N ASP A 223 -14.81 -2.16 23.39
CA ASP A 223 -13.79 -1.11 23.57
C ASP A 223 -13.36 -0.50 22.23
N GLU A 224 -14.29 -0.22 21.32
CA GLU A 224 -13.98 0.43 20.04
C GLU A 224 -14.18 1.97 20.03
N ALA A 225 -14.58 2.58 21.13
CA ALA A 225 -14.87 4.02 21.17
C ALA A 225 -13.75 4.90 21.76
N ILE A 226 -12.68 4.32 22.32
CA ILE A 226 -11.67 5.07 23.10
C ILE A 226 -10.37 5.36 22.29
N GLU A 227 -10.08 4.61 21.24
CA GLU A 227 -8.84 4.83 20.46
C GLU A 227 -8.93 5.97 19.43
N THR A 228 -10.11 6.28 18.92
CA THR A 228 -10.31 7.38 17.95
C THR A 228 -10.18 8.77 18.60
N ASP A 229 -10.58 8.92 19.85
CA ASP A 229 -10.42 10.19 20.58
C ASP A 229 -8.95 10.50 20.91
N ASN A 230 -8.16 9.49 21.23
CA ASN A 230 -6.74 9.68 21.55
C ASN A 230 -5.91 10.13 20.34
N ALA A 231 -6.19 9.63 19.13
CA ALA A 231 -5.46 10.03 17.93
C ALA A 231 -5.76 11.48 17.53
N ALA A 232 -7.02 11.91 17.64
CA ALA A 232 -7.43 13.29 17.37
C ALA A 232 -6.82 14.27 18.37
N ILE A 233 -6.79 13.90 19.65
CA ILE A 233 -6.18 14.70 20.72
C ILE A 233 -4.66 14.83 20.50
N LEU A 234 -3.98 13.76 20.15
CA LEU A 234 -2.53 13.78 19.88
C LEU A 234 -2.17 14.63 18.65
N PHE A 235 -3.00 14.58 17.61
CA PHE A 235 -2.83 15.40 16.41
C PHE A 235 -3.03 16.89 16.74
N GLU A 236 -4.05 17.23 17.49
CA GLU A 236 -4.29 18.60 17.95
C GLU A 236 -3.15 19.13 18.82
N GLN A 237 -2.65 18.33 19.76
CA GLN A 237 -1.49 18.69 20.58
C GLN A 237 -0.23 18.97 19.74
N ARG A 238 0.05 18.16 18.72
CA ARG A 238 1.18 18.39 17.81
C ARG A 238 1.01 19.66 16.99
N GLN A 239 -0.19 19.94 16.50
CA GLN A 239 -0.47 21.20 15.79
C GLN A 239 -0.27 22.42 16.70
N ARG A 240 -0.75 22.39 17.93
CA ARG A 240 -0.54 23.44 18.92
C ARG A 240 0.95 23.66 19.19
N GLN A 241 1.69 22.58 19.41
CA GLN A 241 3.13 22.66 19.67
C GLN A 241 3.91 23.21 18.46
N TYR A 242 3.48 22.89 17.25
CA TYR A 242 4.10 23.41 16.02
C TYR A 242 3.85 24.89 15.81
N LEU A 243 2.65 25.39 16.11
CA LEU A 243 2.23 26.78 15.86
C LEU A 243 2.68 27.74 16.95
N LYS A 244 2.79 27.28 18.19
CA LYS A 244 3.12 28.09 19.36
C LYS A 244 4.47 28.78 19.23
N GLY A 245 4.49 30.10 19.41
CA GLY A 245 5.69 30.93 19.31
C GLY A 245 6.07 31.33 17.88
N ARG A 246 5.28 30.97 16.87
CA ARG A 246 5.44 31.43 15.49
C ARG A 246 4.61 32.68 15.24
N SER A 247 4.86 33.36 14.13
CA SER A 247 4.12 34.56 13.71
C SER A 247 3.32 34.29 12.45
N SER A 248 2.11 34.85 12.34
CA SER A 248 1.33 34.77 11.11
C SER A 248 1.99 35.59 9.98
N THR A 249 2.07 35.00 8.80
CA THR A 249 2.62 35.68 7.60
C THR A 249 1.55 36.37 6.77
N LYS A 250 0.26 36.20 7.15
CA LYS A 250 -0.86 36.80 6.43
C LYS A 250 -2.00 37.11 7.40
N THR A 251 -2.73 38.18 7.10
CA THR A 251 -3.97 38.50 7.81
C THR A 251 -5.05 37.46 7.46
N ILE A 252 -5.60 36.82 8.49
CA ILE A 252 -6.65 35.79 8.37
C ILE A 252 -7.98 36.40 8.81
N THR A 253 -9.00 36.27 7.96
CA THR A 253 -10.34 36.82 8.19
C THR A 253 -11.38 35.72 8.27
N ASP A 254 -12.48 36.00 8.98
CA ASP A 254 -13.64 35.11 9.00
C ASP A 254 -14.47 35.22 7.69
N SER A 255 -15.54 34.46 7.60
CA SER A 255 -16.45 34.47 6.45
C SER A 255 -17.22 35.79 6.28
N LEU A 256 -17.20 36.68 7.29
CA LEU A 256 -17.85 37.99 7.30
C LEU A 256 -16.86 39.13 7.03
N GLY A 257 -15.55 38.80 6.81
CA GLY A 257 -14.51 39.79 6.55
C GLY A 257 -13.86 40.41 7.79
N ASN A 258 -14.23 39.96 9.01
CA ASN A 258 -13.58 40.46 10.24
C ASN A 258 -12.18 39.83 10.39
N VAL A 259 -11.21 40.63 10.78
CA VAL A 259 -9.85 40.15 11.03
C VAL A 259 -9.83 39.32 12.32
N ILE A 260 -9.45 38.06 12.20
CA ILE A 260 -9.22 37.13 13.32
C ILE A 260 -7.77 37.22 13.77
N ILE A 261 -6.83 37.17 12.81
CA ILE A 261 -5.40 37.15 13.06
C ILE A 261 -4.74 38.14 12.11
N ALA A 262 -4.00 39.12 12.63
CA ALA A 262 -3.28 40.08 11.85
C ALA A 262 -1.93 39.49 11.38
N GLU A 263 -1.44 39.97 10.24
CA GLU A 263 -0.09 39.67 9.77
C GLU A 263 0.96 40.11 10.80
N GLY A 264 1.91 39.22 11.12
CA GLY A 264 2.95 39.45 12.12
C GLY A 264 2.50 39.14 13.57
N MET A 265 1.25 38.80 13.80
CA MET A 265 0.75 38.45 15.15
C MET A 265 1.38 37.16 15.63
N LEU A 266 1.84 37.16 16.89
CA LEU A 266 2.40 35.96 17.54
C LEU A 266 1.27 34.97 17.81
N ILE A 267 1.53 33.71 17.45
CA ILE A 267 0.56 32.63 17.62
C ILE A 267 0.74 32.02 19.01
N ASP A 268 -0.24 32.24 19.87
CA ASP A 268 -0.38 31.62 21.18
C ASP A 268 -1.57 30.66 21.22
N ASP A 269 -1.81 30.05 22.37
CA ASP A 269 -2.91 29.10 22.54
C ASP A 269 -4.30 29.73 22.29
N SER A 270 -4.47 31.03 22.65
CA SER A 270 -5.72 31.80 22.44
C SER A 270 -6.01 31.99 20.95
N VAL A 271 -4.98 32.38 20.17
CA VAL A 271 -5.06 32.55 18.71
C VAL A 271 -5.38 31.23 18.00
N ILE A 272 -4.80 30.12 18.48
CA ILE A 272 -5.08 28.79 17.94
C ILE A 272 -6.54 28.38 18.21
N ASP A 273 -7.05 28.62 19.42
CA ASP A 273 -8.44 28.32 19.79
C ASP A 273 -9.45 29.15 19.02
N GLU A 274 -9.16 30.43 18.80
CA GLU A 274 -9.99 31.32 17.99
C GLU A 274 -10.01 30.91 16.53
N ALA A 275 -8.82 30.58 15.94
CA ALA A 275 -8.72 30.07 14.58
C ALA A 275 -9.49 28.74 14.41
N LYS A 276 -9.45 27.87 15.42
CA LYS A 276 -10.20 26.61 15.44
C LYS A 276 -11.70 26.84 15.48
N ALA A 277 -12.18 27.71 16.38
CA ALA A 277 -13.61 28.04 16.52
C ALA A 277 -14.21 28.64 15.23
N LYS A 278 -13.40 29.35 14.45
CA LYS A 278 -13.78 29.97 13.17
C LYS A 278 -13.48 29.08 11.96
N GLY A 279 -12.96 27.87 12.14
CA GLY A 279 -12.59 26.95 11.03
C GLY A 279 -11.39 27.41 10.20
N LYS A 280 -10.54 28.30 10.75
CA LYS A 280 -9.39 28.90 10.07
C LYS A 280 -8.03 28.36 10.50
N LEU A 281 -8.03 27.29 11.28
CA LEU A 281 -6.82 26.68 11.81
C LEU A 281 -5.87 26.23 10.68
N ILE A 282 -6.40 25.71 9.58
CA ILE A 282 -5.61 25.25 8.43
C ILE A 282 -4.93 26.44 7.73
N GLU A 283 -5.66 27.56 7.58
CA GLU A 283 -5.11 28.78 6.98
C GLU A 283 -3.96 29.34 7.83
N LEU A 284 -4.07 29.24 9.17
CA LEU A 284 -3.02 29.61 10.11
C LEU A 284 -1.80 28.69 10.00
N VAL A 285 -2.02 27.37 9.88
CA VAL A 285 -0.94 26.38 9.69
C VAL A 285 -0.16 26.62 8.40
N MET A 286 -0.82 27.07 7.33
CA MET A 286 -0.18 27.33 6.06
C MET A 286 0.53 28.69 5.98
N ASN A 287 0.16 29.66 6.81
CA ASN A 287 0.63 31.05 6.78
C ASN A 287 1.31 31.42 8.10
N ASN A 288 2.35 30.68 8.50
CA ASN A 288 3.16 31.00 9.67
C ASN A 288 4.66 30.91 9.37
N ARG A 289 5.47 31.61 10.17
CA ARG A 289 6.93 31.53 10.15
C ARG A 289 7.49 31.51 11.58
N ALA A 290 8.64 30.87 11.72
CA ALA A 290 9.39 30.87 12.98
C ALA A 290 9.95 32.25 13.27
#